data_c4bfb6f23ba24ee1480bd7ba1bca33a5
#
_entry.id   c4bfb6f23ba24ee1480bd7ba1bca33a5
#
_cell.length_a   1.000
_cell.length_b   1.000
_cell.length_c   1.000
_cell.angle_alpha   90.00
_cell.angle_beta   90.00
_cell.angle_gamma   90.00
#
_symmetry.space_group_name_H-M   'P 1'
#
loop_
_entity.id
_entity.type
_entity.pdbx_description
1 polymer ?
#
loop_
_entity_poly.entity_id
_entity_poly.type
_entity_poly.pdbx_seq_one_letter_code
_entity_poly.pdbx_strand_id
1 'polypeptide(L)'
;LPFENLPYLDFINTEIGYGVQYNWSARSTAMVDTNGVKLGNLAQNTNNINVTGGADFNSFFNKFKYFRKVNDKMNARKSEIDSLNNVYTQNFLKKGRKKAFKSYTFKNKLTPTQAFAYALTAIKQLDFNYTENNGTVLPGLLSSPNFYGYGKGIGGPTFGFLLGSQADIRR
;
A
#
# COMPACT_ATOMS: atom_id res chain seq x y z
N LEU A 1 5.68 8.95 -7.67
CA LEU A 1 5.35 9.35 -9.05
C LEU A 1 4.09 10.20 -8.99
N PRO A 2 4.06 11.42 -9.55
CA PRO A 2 2.90 12.30 -9.45
C PRO A 2 1.80 11.84 -10.42
N PHE A 3 1.13 10.74 -10.09
CA PHE A 3 -0.09 10.31 -10.79
C PHE A 3 -1.22 11.33 -10.63
N GLU A 4 -1.14 12.16 -9.59
CA GLU A 4 -2.05 13.26 -9.30
C GLU A 4 -2.21 14.26 -10.46
N ASN A 5 -1.19 14.39 -11.31
CA ASN A 5 -1.20 15.31 -12.47
C ASN A 5 -1.76 14.67 -13.75
N LEU A 6 -2.09 13.37 -13.71
CA LEU A 6 -2.66 12.71 -14.87
C LEU A 6 -4.19 12.78 -14.81
N PRO A 7 -4.85 13.26 -15.88
CA PRO A 7 -6.30 13.27 -15.93
C PRO A 7 -6.83 11.85 -15.75
N TYR A 8 -7.80 11.69 -14.86
CA TYR A 8 -8.43 10.44 -14.41
C TYR A 8 -7.65 9.61 -13.38
N LEU A 9 -6.36 9.86 -13.10
CA LEU A 9 -5.55 9.11 -12.12
C LEU A 9 -5.26 9.91 -10.84
N ASP A 10 -5.79 11.12 -10.71
CA ASP A 10 -5.67 11.99 -9.53
C ASP A 10 -6.30 11.41 -8.25
N PHE A 11 -7.03 10.30 -8.35
CA PHE A 11 -7.52 9.55 -7.21
C PHE A 11 -6.49 8.54 -6.65
N ILE A 12 -5.32 8.37 -7.31
CA ILE A 12 -4.26 7.45 -6.91
C ILE A 12 -3.06 8.26 -6.42
N ASN A 13 -2.66 8.04 -5.19
CA ASN A 13 -1.40 8.51 -4.64
C ASN A 13 -0.43 7.35 -4.47
N THR A 14 0.82 7.52 -4.86
CA THR A 14 1.83 6.48 -4.73
C THR A 14 3.19 7.10 -4.41
N GLU A 15 3.81 6.59 -3.38
CA GLU A 15 5.17 6.93 -2.96
C GLU A 15 6.07 5.70 -3.07
N ILE A 16 7.24 5.87 -3.66
CA ILE A 16 8.23 4.81 -3.82
C ILE A 16 9.51 5.28 -3.15
N GLY A 17 9.92 4.57 -2.13
CA GLY A 17 11.20 4.74 -1.43
C GLY A 17 12.17 3.62 -1.78
N TYR A 18 13.42 3.96 -2.05
CA TYR A 18 14.52 3.02 -2.19
C TYR A 18 15.66 3.47 -1.29
N GLY A 19 16.04 2.61 -0.35
CA GLY A 19 17.15 2.85 0.58
C GLY A 19 18.21 1.77 0.43
N VAL A 20 19.46 2.14 0.54
CA VAL A 20 20.59 1.20 0.53
C VAL A 20 21.50 1.52 1.70
N GLN A 21 21.95 0.47 2.37
CA GLN A 21 22.98 0.55 3.38
C GLN A 21 24.09 -0.41 3.03
N TYR A 22 25.32 0.11 2.97
CA TYR A 22 26.54 -0.68 2.81
C TYR A 22 27.39 -0.57 4.07
N ASN A 23 27.87 -1.70 4.53
CA ASN A 23 28.77 -1.78 5.68
C ASN A 23 29.98 -2.64 5.33
N TRP A 24 31.16 -2.16 5.66
CA TRP A 24 32.40 -2.90 5.56
C TRP A 24 33.05 -2.99 6.93
N SER A 25 33.48 -4.18 7.30
CA SER A 25 34.17 -4.45 8.56
C SER A 25 35.51 -5.10 8.30
N ALA A 26 36.56 -4.52 8.86
CA ALA A 26 37.86 -5.15 8.84
C ALA A 26 37.80 -6.49 9.63
N ARG A 27 38.58 -7.44 9.16
CA ARG A 27 38.77 -8.68 9.94
C ARG A 27 39.28 -8.39 11.33
N SER A 28 38.84 -9.17 12.29
CA SER A 28 39.44 -9.17 13.62
C SER A 28 40.87 -9.72 13.52
N THR A 29 41.82 -9.00 14.07
CA THR A 29 43.22 -9.46 14.17
C THR A 29 43.39 -10.66 15.10
N ALA A 30 42.43 -10.88 15.99
CA ALA A 30 42.40 -12.01 16.93
C ALA A 30 41.82 -13.31 16.34
N MET A 31 41.09 -13.22 15.23
CA MET A 31 40.53 -14.41 14.55
C MET A 31 41.49 -14.91 13.47
N VAL A 32 42.36 -15.80 13.86
CA VAL A 32 43.17 -16.58 12.93
C VAL A 32 42.65 -18.02 13.02
N ASP A 33 42.37 -18.61 11.85
CA ASP A 33 42.04 -20.06 11.81
C ASP A 33 43.18 -20.90 12.41
N THR A 34 42.83 -22.06 12.95
CA THR A 34 43.79 -23.01 13.53
C THR A 34 44.92 -23.39 12.57
N ASN A 35 44.72 -23.25 11.26
CA ASN A 35 45.70 -23.45 10.21
C ASN A 35 46.46 -22.20 9.78
N GLY A 36 46.35 -21.09 10.50
CA GLY A 36 47.01 -19.83 10.17
C GLY A 36 46.41 -19.09 8.97
N VAL A 37 45.27 -19.54 8.46
CA VAL A 37 44.56 -18.86 7.34
C VAL A 37 43.94 -17.59 7.84
N LYS A 38 44.27 -16.48 7.16
CA LYS A 38 43.71 -15.17 7.47
C LYS A 38 42.26 -15.10 6.98
N LEU A 39 41.32 -15.03 7.91
CA LEU A 39 39.93 -14.70 7.60
C LEU A 39 39.88 -13.31 6.96
N GLY A 40 39.25 -13.19 5.81
CA GLY A 40 39.13 -11.92 5.10
C GLY A 40 38.20 -10.91 5.79
N ASN A 41 38.13 -9.74 5.24
CA ASN A 41 37.17 -8.69 5.65
C ASN A 41 35.74 -9.12 5.33
N LEU A 42 34.79 -8.42 5.93
CA LEU A 42 33.36 -8.64 5.75
C LEU A 42 32.76 -7.40 5.07
N ALA A 43 32.07 -7.59 3.96
CA ALA A 43 31.22 -6.58 3.39
C ALA A 43 29.77 -7.06 3.45
N GLN A 44 28.86 -6.18 3.75
CA GLN A 44 27.44 -6.46 3.70
C GLN A 44 26.70 -5.29 3.09
N ASN A 45 25.67 -5.59 2.34
CA ASN A 45 24.71 -4.60 1.88
C ASN A 45 23.30 -4.99 2.32
N THR A 46 22.48 -4.00 2.48
CA THR A 46 21.04 -4.17 2.59
C THR A 46 20.38 -3.19 1.67
N ASN A 47 19.29 -3.59 1.03
CA ASN A 47 18.40 -2.69 0.35
C ASN A 47 16.99 -2.77 0.95
N ASN A 48 16.33 -1.65 0.95
CA ASN A 48 14.95 -1.52 1.36
C ASN A 48 14.18 -0.88 0.21
N ILE A 49 13.14 -1.56 -0.24
CA ILE A 49 12.17 -1.03 -1.20
C ILE A 49 10.88 -0.85 -0.44
N ASN A 50 10.35 0.35 -0.44
CA ASN A 50 9.07 0.67 0.16
C ASN A 50 8.16 1.30 -0.89
N VAL A 51 7.01 0.70 -1.12
CA VAL A 51 5.99 1.22 -2.02
C VAL A 51 4.71 1.38 -1.22
N THR A 52 4.34 2.61 -0.96
CA THR A 52 3.08 2.96 -0.33
C THR A 52 2.17 3.63 -1.32
N GLY A 53 0.90 3.37 -1.21
CA GLY A 53 -0.06 4.02 -2.07
C GLY A 53 -1.47 3.88 -1.55
N GLY A 54 -2.33 4.74 -2.08
CA GLY A 54 -3.74 4.73 -1.81
C GLY A 54 -4.55 5.11 -3.04
N ALA A 55 -5.78 4.66 -3.08
CA ALA A 55 -6.74 5.06 -4.09
C ALA A 55 -8.02 5.55 -3.41
N ASP A 56 -8.36 6.82 -3.64
CA ASP A 56 -9.63 7.41 -3.18
C ASP A 56 -10.72 7.17 -4.23
N PHE A 57 -11.42 6.06 -4.08
CA PHE A 57 -12.52 5.72 -4.96
C PHE A 57 -13.72 6.66 -4.85
N ASN A 58 -13.85 7.38 -3.74
CA ASN A 58 -14.90 8.37 -3.60
C ASN A 58 -14.69 9.51 -4.60
N SER A 59 -13.48 10.03 -4.72
CA SER A 59 -13.10 11.01 -5.75
C SER A 59 -13.29 10.45 -7.16
N PHE A 60 -12.91 9.20 -7.40
CA PHE A 60 -13.11 8.52 -8.67
C PHE A 60 -14.59 8.43 -9.07
N PHE A 61 -15.45 7.88 -8.21
CA PHE A 61 -16.87 7.71 -8.52
C PHE A 61 -17.59 9.06 -8.69
N ASN A 62 -17.18 10.09 -7.97
CA ASN A 62 -17.76 11.43 -8.08
C ASN A 62 -17.51 12.11 -9.43
N LYS A 63 -16.53 11.66 -10.23
CA LYS A 63 -16.32 12.16 -11.58
C LYS A 63 -17.42 11.72 -12.55
N PHE A 64 -18.03 10.59 -12.31
CA PHE A 64 -19.05 10.05 -13.20
C PHE A 64 -20.46 10.45 -12.78
N LYS A 65 -21.18 11.14 -13.66
CA LYS A 65 -22.56 11.57 -13.42
C LYS A 65 -23.51 10.45 -13.03
N TYR A 66 -23.25 9.23 -13.54
CA TYR A 66 -24.05 8.05 -13.23
C TYR A 66 -23.96 7.68 -11.74
N PHE A 67 -22.76 7.54 -11.20
CA PHE A 67 -22.58 7.21 -9.78
C PHE A 67 -23.09 8.30 -8.85
N ARG A 68 -22.91 9.58 -9.20
CA ARG A 68 -23.51 10.70 -8.44
C ARG A 68 -25.03 10.57 -8.36
N LYS A 69 -25.70 10.33 -9.50
CA LYS A 69 -27.17 10.16 -9.53
C LYS A 69 -27.62 8.96 -8.69
N VAL A 70 -26.85 7.86 -8.70
CA VAL A 70 -27.14 6.67 -7.88
C VAL A 70 -27.00 7.00 -6.39
N ASN A 71 -25.96 7.70 -6.00
CA ASN A 71 -25.74 8.14 -4.62
C ASN A 71 -26.84 9.10 -4.15
N ASP A 72 -27.21 10.09 -4.96
CA ASP A 72 -28.30 11.04 -4.65
C ASP A 72 -29.62 10.30 -4.44
N LYS A 73 -29.94 9.36 -5.32
CA LYS A 73 -31.14 8.53 -5.23
C LYS A 73 -31.13 7.65 -3.98
N MET A 74 -29.95 7.12 -3.59
CA MET A 74 -29.84 6.32 -2.38
C MET A 74 -29.95 7.16 -1.11
N ASN A 75 -29.38 8.37 -1.11
CA ASN A 75 -29.51 9.30 0.00
C ASN A 75 -30.98 9.75 0.17
N ALA A 76 -31.69 10.05 -0.93
CA ALA A 76 -33.12 10.32 -0.89
C ALA A 76 -33.90 9.14 -0.34
N ARG A 77 -33.55 7.91 -0.69
CA ARG A 77 -34.19 6.71 -0.16
C ARG A 77 -33.92 6.52 1.34
N LYS A 78 -32.68 6.78 1.81
CA LYS A 78 -32.37 6.77 3.24
C LYS A 78 -33.21 7.78 4.03
N SER A 79 -33.28 9.01 3.54
CA SER A 79 -34.12 10.05 4.14
C SER A 79 -35.60 9.64 4.17
N GLU A 80 -36.10 8.98 3.13
CA GLU A 80 -37.44 8.43 3.06
C GLU A 80 -37.66 7.34 4.14
N ILE A 81 -36.70 6.44 4.32
CA ILE A 81 -36.74 5.40 5.36
C ILE A 81 -36.74 6.02 6.76
N ASP A 82 -35.87 7.00 7.01
CA ASP A 82 -35.74 7.66 8.31
C ASP A 82 -37.03 8.40 8.67
N SER A 83 -37.66 9.09 7.71
CA SER A 83 -38.96 9.74 7.92
C SER A 83 -40.06 8.75 8.23
N LEU A 84 -40.07 7.58 7.54
CA LEU A 84 -41.03 6.52 7.81
C LEU A 84 -40.82 5.89 9.20
N ASN A 85 -39.59 5.65 9.60
CA ASN A 85 -39.28 5.13 10.93
C ASN A 85 -39.77 6.09 12.03
N ASN A 86 -39.58 7.39 11.82
CA ASN A 86 -40.08 8.41 12.75
C ASN A 86 -41.61 8.40 12.85
N VAL A 87 -42.29 8.34 11.69
CA VAL A 87 -43.78 8.26 11.64
C VAL A 87 -44.29 6.96 12.28
N TYR A 88 -43.60 5.83 12.00
CA TYR A 88 -43.93 4.54 12.63
C TYR A 88 -43.81 4.59 14.14
N THR A 89 -42.68 5.10 14.65
CA THR A 89 -42.43 5.22 16.08
C THR A 89 -43.48 6.10 16.75
N GLN A 90 -43.83 7.24 16.16
CA GLN A 90 -44.86 8.12 16.65
C GLN A 90 -46.25 7.44 16.67
N ASN A 91 -46.60 6.72 15.60
CA ASN A 91 -47.88 6.00 15.55
C ASN A 91 -47.92 4.82 16.49
N PHE A 92 -46.81 4.13 16.72
CA PHE A 92 -46.71 3.06 17.70
C PHE A 92 -46.95 3.56 19.11
N LEU A 93 -46.34 4.69 19.48
CA LEU A 93 -46.51 5.32 20.79
C LEU A 93 -47.95 5.80 21.03
N LYS A 94 -48.59 6.33 19.96
CA LYS A 94 -49.96 6.94 20.09
C LYS A 94 -51.08 5.93 19.92
N LYS A 95 -50.96 4.95 19.05
CA LYS A 95 -52.07 4.09 18.60
C LYS A 95 -51.87 2.58 18.84
N GLY A 96 -50.74 2.20 19.37
CA GLY A 96 -50.40 0.80 19.60
C GLY A 96 -50.03 0.01 18.36
N ARG A 97 -49.45 -1.19 18.58
CA ARG A 97 -48.77 -1.99 17.55
C ARG A 97 -49.64 -2.35 16.34
N LYS A 98 -50.91 -2.69 16.53
CA LYS A 98 -51.81 -3.17 15.44
C LYS A 98 -52.17 -2.07 14.40
N LYS A 99 -52.12 -0.79 14.78
CA LYS A 99 -52.51 0.34 13.94
C LYS A 99 -51.29 1.12 13.38
N ALA A 100 -50.08 0.77 13.81
CA ALA A 100 -48.88 1.44 13.37
C ALA A 100 -48.39 0.99 11.97
N PHE A 101 -48.76 -0.22 11.53
CA PHE A 101 -48.28 -0.80 10.31
C PHE A 101 -49.20 -0.44 9.12
N LYS A 102 -48.68 0.41 8.21
CA LYS A 102 -49.30 0.66 6.92
C LYS A 102 -48.32 0.26 5.83
N SER A 103 -48.80 -0.51 4.86
CA SER A 103 -47.96 -0.86 3.70
C SER A 103 -47.49 0.42 3.01
N TYR A 104 -46.20 0.52 2.81
CA TYR A 104 -45.57 1.67 2.17
C TYR A 104 -44.81 1.27 0.91
N THR A 105 -45.00 2.00 -0.15
CA THR A 105 -44.28 1.81 -1.40
C THR A 105 -43.25 2.91 -1.57
N PHE A 106 -41.99 2.53 -1.58
CA PHE A 106 -40.87 3.47 -1.77
C PHE A 106 -40.95 4.17 -3.13
N LYS A 107 -40.85 5.48 -3.12
CA LYS A 107 -40.78 6.31 -4.34
C LYS A 107 -39.44 6.15 -5.04
N ASN A 108 -38.37 6.07 -4.27
CA ASN A 108 -37.00 5.97 -4.78
C ASN A 108 -36.51 4.52 -4.88
N LYS A 109 -37.16 3.70 -5.71
CA LYS A 109 -36.70 2.33 -5.95
C LYS A 109 -35.44 2.33 -6.80
N LEU A 110 -34.42 1.55 -6.41
CA LEU A 110 -33.24 1.31 -7.21
C LEU A 110 -33.50 0.13 -8.16
N THR A 111 -33.00 0.25 -9.39
CA THR A 111 -32.88 -0.91 -10.26
C THR A 111 -31.74 -1.81 -9.79
N PRO A 112 -31.73 -3.12 -10.15
CA PRO A 112 -30.62 -4.01 -9.77
C PRO A 112 -29.25 -3.47 -10.16
N THR A 113 -29.15 -2.85 -11.36
CA THR A 113 -27.91 -2.21 -11.83
C THR A 113 -27.48 -1.02 -10.96
N GLN A 114 -28.44 -0.21 -10.52
CA GLN A 114 -28.16 0.90 -9.60
C GLN A 114 -27.78 0.42 -8.20
N ALA A 115 -28.39 -0.67 -7.73
CA ALA A 115 -28.03 -1.30 -6.46
C ALA A 115 -26.58 -1.84 -6.50
N PHE A 116 -26.20 -2.48 -7.58
CA PHE A 116 -24.82 -2.95 -7.80
C PHE A 116 -23.83 -1.76 -7.86
N ALA A 117 -24.15 -0.73 -8.64
CA ALA A 117 -23.34 0.47 -8.72
C ALA A 117 -23.17 1.13 -7.35
N TYR A 118 -24.22 1.19 -6.55
CA TYR A 118 -24.14 1.70 -5.18
C TYR A 118 -23.24 0.83 -4.28
N ALA A 119 -23.33 -0.50 -4.42
CA ALA A 119 -22.46 -1.41 -3.67
C ALA A 119 -20.97 -1.19 -4.00
N LEU A 120 -20.63 -0.88 -5.25
CA LEU A 120 -19.27 -0.51 -5.63
C LEU A 120 -18.81 0.79 -4.93
N THR A 121 -19.70 1.78 -4.78
CA THR A 121 -19.36 3.03 -4.08
C THR A 121 -19.20 2.87 -2.57
N ALA A 122 -19.47 1.69 -2.01
CA ALA A 122 -19.19 1.37 -0.61
C ALA A 122 -17.68 1.26 -0.36
N ILE A 123 -16.89 0.91 -1.37
CA ILE A 123 -15.43 0.95 -1.31
C ILE A 123 -15.02 2.43 -1.49
N LYS A 124 -14.60 3.05 -0.40
CA LYS A 124 -14.24 4.48 -0.41
C LYS A 124 -12.76 4.70 -0.62
N GLN A 125 -11.94 3.85 -0.03
CA GLN A 125 -10.49 3.97 -0.03
C GLN A 125 -9.86 2.59 -0.03
N LEU A 126 -8.75 2.47 -0.73
CA LEU A 126 -7.88 1.31 -0.69
C LEU A 126 -6.48 1.81 -0.43
N ASP A 127 -5.87 1.34 0.64
CA ASP A 127 -4.47 1.64 0.95
C ASP A 127 -3.67 0.35 0.83
N PHE A 128 -2.47 0.46 0.26
CA PHE A 128 -1.52 -0.64 0.18
C PHE A 128 -0.14 -0.19 0.61
N ASN A 129 0.57 -1.11 1.23
CA ASN A 129 1.96 -0.95 1.60
C ASN A 129 2.71 -2.22 1.24
N TYR A 130 3.74 -2.06 0.44
CA TYR A 130 4.67 -3.13 0.10
C TYR A 130 6.06 -2.74 0.59
N THR A 131 6.66 -3.58 1.40
CA THR A 131 8.02 -3.38 1.90
C THR A 131 8.83 -4.64 1.64
N GLU A 132 9.95 -4.47 0.96
CA GLU A 132 10.91 -5.54 0.70
C GLU A 132 12.26 -5.15 1.25
N ASN A 133 12.83 -6.03 2.07
CA ASN A 133 14.16 -5.88 2.66
C ASN A 133 15.03 -7.04 2.21
N ASN A 134 16.11 -6.75 1.53
CA ASN A 134 17.07 -7.73 1.10
C ASN A 134 18.45 -7.41 1.68
N GLY A 135 19.22 -8.44 1.97
CA GLY A 135 20.58 -8.28 2.46
C GLY A 135 21.50 -9.36 1.97
N THR A 136 22.71 -8.98 1.60
CA THR A 136 23.77 -9.91 1.20
C THR A 136 25.02 -9.66 2.04
N VAL A 137 25.60 -10.74 2.52
CA VAL A 137 26.85 -10.74 3.29
C VAL A 137 27.93 -11.41 2.48
N LEU A 138 29.03 -10.73 2.29
CA LEU A 138 30.20 -11.18 1.54
C LEU A 138 31.37 -11.32 2.49
N PRO A 139 31.63 -12.51 3.02
CA PRO A 139 32.78 -12.78 3.88
C PRO A 139 34.04 -13.09 3.06
N GLY A 140 35.18 -12.97 3.68
CA GLY A 140 36.45 -13.44 3.11
C GLY A 140 37.11 -12.49 2.11
N LEU A 141 36.74 -11.22 2.09
CA LEU A 141 37.37 -10.23 1.26
C LEU A 141 38.81 -9.97 1.68
N LEU A 142 39.76 -10.24 0.79
CA LEU A 142 41.18 -10.03 1.07
C LEU A 142 41.62 -8.57 0.85
N SER A 143 40.92 -7.84 -0.03
CA SER A 143 41.21 -6.44 -0.33
C SER A 143 40.55 -5.49 0.66
N SER A 144 41.27 -4.41 1.01
CA SER A 144 40.67 -3.28 1.69
C SER A 144 39.87 -2.46 0.68
N PRO A 145 38.72 -1.89 1.09
CA PRO A 145 37.95 -1.04 0.19
C PRO A 145 38.73 0.25 -0.09
N ASN A 146 38.72 0.66 -1.35
CA ASN A 146 39.15 1.96 -1.77
C ASN A 146 38.04 3.01 -1.56
N PHE A 147 38.01 4.01 -2.41
CA PHE A 147 37.01 5.05 -2.40
C PHE A 147 35.56 4.49 -2.36
N TYR A 148 34.76 4.90 -1.37
CA TYR A 148 33.37 4.44 -1.11
C TYR A 148 33.18 2.92 -0.95
N GLY A 149 34.19 2.19 -0.54
CA GLY A 149 34.06 0.74 -0.38
C GLY A 149 34.17 -0.07 -1.65
N TYR A 150 34.42 0.56 -2.80
CA TYR A 150 34.64 -0.10 -4.08
C TYR A 150 36.04 -0.74 -4.11
N GLY A 151 36.06 -2.04 -4.34
CA GLY A 151 37.32 -2.79 -4.56
C GLY A 151 37.52 -3.07 -6.04
N LYS A 152 38.60 -2.51 -6.61
CA LYS A 152 39.02 -2.83 -7.97
C LYS A 152 39.79 -4.14 -7.95
N GLY A 153 39.24 -5.21 -8.53
CA GLY A 153 39.95 -6.49 -8.66
C GLY A 153 39.07 -7.71 -8.35
N ILE A 154 39.66 -8.90 -8.57
CA ILE A 154 39.04 -10.18 -8.25
C ILE A 154 38.86 -10.26 -6.71
N GLY A 155 37.60 -10.27 -6.26
CA GLY A 155 37.25 -10.43 -4.85
C GLY A 155 36.88 -9.14 -4.10
N GLY A 156 36.74 -8.00 -4.78
CA GLY A 156 36.18 -6.78 -4.19
C GLY A 156 34.67 -6.64 -4.45
N PRO A 157 33.92 -5.89 -3.62
CA PRO A 157 32.53 -5.63 -3.86
C PRO A 157 32.35 -4.82 -5.15
N THR A 158 31.40 -5.23 -5.99
CA THR A 158 31.08 -4.52 -7.23
C THR A 158 30.32 -3.24 -6.93
N PHE A 159 30.29 -2.31 -7.91
CA PHE A 159 29.49 -1.10 -7.80
C PHE A 159 28.00 -1.41 -7.62
N GLY A 160 27.49 -2.44 -8.28
CA GLY A 160 26.12 -2.92 -8.05
C GLY A 160 25.87 -3.34 -6.60
N PHE A 161 26.85 -4.02 -5.98
CA PHE A 161 26.76 -4.41 -4.57
C PHE A 161 26.68 -3.19 -3.63
N LEU A 162 27.42 -2.12 -3.93
CA LEU A 162 27.33 -0.86 -3.19
C LEU A 162 25.98 -0.19 -3.32
N LEU A 163 25.31 -0.36 -4.47
CA LEU A 163 23.95 0.13 -4.73
C LEU A 163 22.86 -0.83 -4.28
N GLY A 164 23.20 -1.86 -3.49
CA GLY A 164 22.24 -2.78 -2.92
C GLY A 164 21.81 -3.93 -3.83
N SER A 165 22.51 -4.15 -4.95
CA SER A 165 22.26 -5.32 -5.80
C SER A 165 22.43 -6.62 -5.01
N GLN A 166 21.42 -7.48 -5.09
CA GLN A 166 21.41 -8.82 -4.48
C GLN A 166 21.77 -9.91 -5.49
N ALA A 167 22.43 -9.55 -6.59
CA ALA A 167 22.90 -10.54 -7.56
C ALA A 167 23.83 -11.54 -6.90
N ASP A 168 23.72 -12.82 -7.28
CA ASP A 168 24.61 -13.85 -6.79
C ASP A 168 26.04 -13.58 -7.24
N ILE A 169 26.88 -13.20 -6.28
CA ILE A 169 28.27 -12.83 -6.48
C ILE A 169 29.22 -14.03 -6.48
N ARG A 170 28.65 -15.25 -6.40
CA ARG A 170 29.43 -16.52 -6.41
C ARG A 170 29.62 -17.09 -7.81
N ARG A 171 29.22 -16.37 -8.85
CA ARG A 171 29.42 -16.77 -10.24
C ARG A 171 30.67 -16.16 -10.84
#